data_43fac3dfec3f2f2b2835d86fe11ad94f
#
_entry.id   43fac3dfec3f2f2b2835d86fe11ad94f
#
_cell.length_a   1.000
_cell.length_b   1.000
_cell.length_c   1.000
_cell.angle_alpha   90.00
_cell.angle_beta   90.00
_cell.angle_gamma   90.00
#
_symmetry.space_group_name_H-M   'P 1'
#
loop_
_entity.id
_entity.type
_entity.pdbx_description
1 polymer ?
#
loop_
_entity_poly.entity_id
_entity_poly.type
_entity_poly.pdbx_seq_one_letter_code
_entity_poly.pdbx_strand_id
1 'polypeptide(L)'
;MEKEDISNETSKNELEKRKEKLADFLKQKKDWAYYLILSFIVYIGFYIRTRNIPRLKDITTGTWTLGPDLDPFLFLRWAEHIVENGSLMIWDNIRYIPLGYNTAGEMKLLAYMIAWFHNFLSIFSKEITVTYSAILFPAVMFALTTIAFFLFARIIFYKENKKTRNIIALIA
;
A
#
# COMPACT_ATOMS: atom_id res chain seq x y z
N MET A 1 58.28 27.17 -6.83
CA MET A 1 57.50 26.99 -8.08
C MET A 1 57.26 25.54 -8.41
N GLU A 2 58.27 24.65 -8.45
CA GLU A 2 58.08 23.22 -8.81
C GLU A 2 57.28 22.38 -7.77
N LYS A 3 57.32 22.71 -6.48
CA LYS A 3 56.55 22.01 -5.41
C LYS A 3 55.06 22.40 -5.39
N GLU A 4 54.66 23.57 -5.84
CA GLU A 4 53.27 24.01 -5.94
C GLU A 4 52.54 23.39 -7.13
N ASP A 5 53.25 23.19 -8.25
CA ASP A 5 52.66 22.53 -9.42
C ASP A 5 52.37 21.04 -9.17
N ILE A 6 53.26 20.33 -8.47
CA ILE A 6 53.08 18.90 -8.10
C ILE A 6 51.91 18.76 -7.12
N SER A 7 51.72 19.68 -6.17
CA SER A 7 50.61 19.69 -5.22
C SER A 7 49.27 19.92 -5.93
N ASN A 8 49.23 20.80 -6.92
CA ASN A 8 48.01 21.10 -7.69
C ASN A 8 47.60 19.96 -8.65
N GLU A 9 48.57 19.27 -9.26
CA GLU A 9 48.29 18.09 -10.09
C GLU A 9 47.78 16.91 -9.26
N THR A 10 48.36 16.67 -8.09
CA THR A 10 47.92 15.60 -7.19
C THR A 10 46.49 15.85 -6.69
N SER A 11 46.16 17.09 -6.36
CA SER A 11 44.82 17.49 -5.94
C SER A 11 43.77 17.37 -7.06
N LYS A 12 44.12 17.72 -8.30
CA LYS A 12 43.24 17.52 -9.47
C LYS A 12 42.99 16.05 -9.76
N ASN A 13 44.01 15.22 -9.71
CA ASN A 13 43.90 13.78 -9.92
C ASN A 13 43.05 13.09 -8.84
N GLU A 14 43.10 13.54 -7.59
CA GLU A 14 42.21 13.05 -6.52
C GLU A 14 40.76 13.48 -6.72
N LEU A 15 40.52 14.71 -7.18
CA LEU A 15 39.19 15.20 -7.50
C LEU A 15 38.56 14.47 -8.67
N GLU A 16 39.31 14.15 -9.71
CA GLU A 16 38.82 13.35 -10.83
C GLU A 16 38.49 11.91 -10.41
N LYS A 17 39.35 11.26 -9.63
CA LYS A 17 39.08 9.92 -9.07
C LYS A 17 37.83 9.90 -8.17
N ARG A 18 37.56 10.96 -7.42
CA ARG A 18 36.35 11.09 -6.62
C ARG A 18 35.10 11.29 -7.48
N LYS A 19 35.21 12.08 -8.57
CA LYS A 19 34.13 12.27 -9.55
C LYS A 19 33.79 10.97 -10.29
N GLU A 20 34.80 10.22 -10.72
CA GLU A 20 34.62 8.92 -11.36
C GLU A 20 33.96 7.90 -10.41
N LYS A 21 34.43 7.81 -9.17
CA LYS A 21 33.80 6.94 -8.14
C LYS A 21 32.36 7.34 -7.86
N LEU A 22 32.05 8.63 -7.81
CA LEU A 22 30.67 9.13 -7.66
C LEU A 22 29.81 8.82 -8.89
N ALA A 23 30.37 9.00 -10.10
CA ALA A 23 29.67 8.69 -11.33
C ALA A 23 29.37 7.19 -11.46
N ASP A 24 30.32 6.32 -11.10
CA ASP A 24 30.14 4.86 -11.09
C ASP A 24 29.17 4.42 -10.01
N PHE A 25 29.21 5.01 -8.81
CA PHE A 25 28.24 4.79 -7.76
C PHE A 25 26.82 5.21 -8.19
N LEU A 26 26.66 6.33 -8.87
CA LEU A 26 25.39 6.80 -9.41
C LEU A 26 24.92 5.95 -10.59
N LYS A 27 25.83 5.46 -11.44
CA LYS A 27 25.49 4.52 -12.53
C LYS A 27 25.04 3.17 -11.98
N GLN A 28 25.71 2.64 -10.98
CA GLN A 28 25.37 1.36 -10.36
C GLN A 28 24.05 1.42 -9.58
N LYS A 29 23.70 2.60 -9.03
CA LYS A 29 22.45 2.85 -8.30
C LYS A 29 21.30 3.39 -9.17
N LYS A 30 21.45 3.47 -10.48
CA LYS A 30 20.40 4.00 -11.37
C LYS A 30 19.06 3.24 -11.27
N ASP A 31 19.09 2.00 -10.78
CA ASP A 31 17.90 1.19 -10.60
C ASP A 31 17.03 1.61 -9.41
N TRP A 32 17.64 2.14 -8.35
CA TRP A 32 16.87 2.56 -7.18
C TRP A 32 15.96 3.77 -7.45
N ALA A 33 16.31 4.59 -8.47
CA ALA A 33 15.47 5.72 -8.88
C ALA A 33 14.07 5.26 -9.32
N TYR A 34 13.94 4.11 -9.98
CA TYR A 34 12.63 3.55 -10.35
C TYR A 34 11.81 3.15 -9.12
N TYR A 35 12.46 2.61 -8.09
CA TYR A 35 11.79 2.27 -6.85
C TYR A 35 11.40 3.50 -6.03
N LEU A 36 12.19 4.59 -6.09
CA LEU A 36 11.80 5.87 -5.49
C LEU A 36 10.57 6.46 -6.18
N ILE A 37 10.54 6.44 -7.51
CA ILE A 37 9.38 6.92 -8.28
C ILE A 37 8.16 6.07 -7.93
N LEU A 38 8.29 4.75 -7.90
CA LEU A 38 7.22 3.84 -7.47
C LEU A 38 6.74 4.18 -6.05
N SER A 39 7.67 4.34 -5.10
CA SER A 39 7.31 4.69 -3.72
C SER A 39 6.57 6.03 -3.65
N PHE A 40 6.96 7.00 -4.47
CA PHE A 40 6.29 8.28 -4.55
C PHE A 40 4.87 8.16 -5.14
N ILE A 41 4.69 7.37 -6.20
CA ILE A 41 3.37 7.08 -6.78
C ILE A 41 2.46 6.40 -5.76
N VAL A 42 2.97 5.36 -5.08
CA VAL A 42 2.24 4.64 -4.02
C VAL A 42 1.87 5.58 -2.88
N TYR A 43 2.81 6.42 -2.42
CA TYR A 43 2.57 7.40 -1.37
C TYR A 43 1.47 8.40 -1.74
N ILE A 44 1.54 9.00 -2.93
CA ILE A 44 0.51 9.95 -3.40
C ILE A 44 -0.86 9.26 -3.48
N GLY A 45 -0.92 8.07 -4.08
CA GLY A 45 -2.17 7.33 -4.20
C GLY A 45 -2.77 6.92 -2.85
N PHE A 46 -1.93 6.51 -1.91
CA PHE A 46 -2.32 6.22 -0.53
C PHE A 46 -2.80 7.49 0.18
N TYR A 47 -2.05 8.59 0.08
CA TYR A 47 -2.41 9.88 0.68
C TYR A 47 -3.76 10.39 0.17
N ILE A 48 -4.00 10.36 -1.15
CA ILE A 48 -5.28 10.80 -1.73
C ILE A 48 -6.45 9.98 -1.16
N ARG A 49 -6.28 8.66 -0.99
CA ARG A 49 -7.32 7.76 -0.47
C ARG A 49 -7.56 7.93 1.04
N THR A 50 -6.54 8.30 1.79
CA THR A 50 -6.64 8.43 3.25
C THR A 50 -6.97 9.85 3.72
N ARG A 51 -6.81 10.88 2.87
CA ARG A 51 -7.06 12.29 3.26
C ARG A 51 -8.47 12.59 3.77
N ASN A 52 -9.45 11.78 3.39
CA ASN A 52 -10.84 11.95 3.83
C ASN A 52 -11.17 11.19 5.11
N ILE A 53 -10.30 10.31 5.61
CA ILE A 53 -10.54 9.51 6.82
C ILE A 53 -10.95 10.37 8.01
N PRO A 54 -10.31 11.52 8.32
CA PRO A 54 -10.72 12.35 9.45
C PRO A 54 -12.18 12.83 9.39
N ARG A 55 -12.78 12.88 8.20
CA ARG A 55 -14.18 13.28 7.98
C ARG A 55 -15.18 12.13 8.14
N LEU A 56 -14.70 10.89 8.29
CA LEU A 56 -15.52 9.70 8.51
C LEU A 56 -15.75 9.45 10.01
N LYS A 57 -15.71 10.48 10.83
CA LYS A 57 -16.15 10.41 12.23
C LYS A 57 -17.56 10.94 12.34
N ASP A 58 -18.42 10.18 13.01
CA ASP A 58 -19.75 10.61 13.41
C ASP A 58 -19.61 11.76 14.41
N ILE A 59 -20.27 12.88 14.12
CA ILE A 59 -20.18 14.13 14.93
C ILE A 59 -20.82 13.92 16.30
N THR A 60 -21.82 13.02 16.39
CA THR A 60 -22.59 12.79 17.61
C THR A 60 -21.89 11.82 18.56
N THR A 61 -21.35 10.73 18.02
CA THR A 61 -20.74 9.64 18.81
C THR A 61 -19.22 9.71 18.87
N GLY A 62 -18.59 10.44 17.94
CA GLY A 62 -17.13 10.47 17.80
C GLY A 62 -16.51 9.17 17.28
N THR A 63 -17.35 8.17 16.95
CA THR A 63 -16.91 6.87 16.43
C THR A 63 -16.66 6.94 14.92
N TRP A 64 -15.86 5.99 14.41
CA TRP A 64 -15.65 5.85 12.98
C TRP A 64 -16.91 5.31 12.29
N THR A 65 -17.24 5.87 11.12
CA THR A 65 -18.32 5.39 10.26
C THR A 65 -17.83 5.21 8.83
N LEU A 66 -18.51 4.36 8.08
CA LEU A 66 -18.31 4.22 6.65
C LEU A 66 -19.07 5.33 5.90
N GLY A 67 -18.77 5.51 4.61
CA GLY A 67 -19.50 6.47 3.77
C GLY A 67 -21.00 6.15 3.65
N PRO A 68 -21.77 6.92 2.85
CA PRO A 68 -23.21 6.82 2.79
C PRO A 68 -23.77 5.56 2.11
N ASP A 69 -22.92 4.75 1.49
CA ASP A 69 -23.34 3.50 0.83
C ASP A 69 -23.66 2.40 1.83
N LEU A 70 -24.66 1.57 1.50
CA LEU A 70 -25.13 0.46 2.35
C LEU A 70 -24.23 -0.78 2.27
N ASP A 71 -23.67 -1.07 1.11
CA ASP A 71 -22.86 -2.28 0.87
C ASP A 71 -21.63 -2.38 1.80
N PRO A 72 -20.86 -1.31 2.03
CA PRO A 72 -19.73 -1.35 2.96
C PRO A 72 -20.11 -1.77 4.38
N PHE A 73 -21.31 -1.40 4.86
CA PHE A 73 -21.78 -1.77 6.19
C PHE A 73 -22.12 -3.28 6.31
N LEU A 74 -22.55 -3.91 5.21
CA LEU A 74 -22.73 -5.36 5.18
C LEU A 74 -21.40 -6.08 5.40
N PHE A 75 -20.36 -5.70 4.63
CA PHE A 75 -19.05 -6.32 4.75
C PHE A 75 -18.39 -5.99 6.10
N LEU A 76 -18.59 -4.78 6.64
CA LEU A 76 -18.12 -4.42 7.97
C LEU A 76 -18.73 -5.33 9.04
N ARG A 77 -20.05 -5.48 9.05
CA ARG A 77 -20.77 -6.34 10.01
C ARG A 77 -20.31 -7.79 9.93
N TRP A 78 -20.09 -8.31 8.73
CA TRP A 78 -19.54 -9.64 8.54
C TRP A 78 -18.08 -9.75 9.03
N ALA A 79 -17.27 -8.72 8.81
CA ALA A 79 -15.91 -8.70 9.32
C ALA A 79 -15.87 -8.64 10.86
N GLU A 80 -16.74 -7.84 11.48
CA GLU A 80 -16.90 -7.78 12.93
C GLU A 80 -17.28 -9.16 13.50
N HIS A 81 -18.28 -9.82 12.91
CA HIS A 81 -18.67 -11.17 13.32
C HIS A 81 -17.51 -12.18 13.17
N ILE A 82 -16.71 -12.10 12.09
CA ILE A 82 -15.55 -12.97 11.88
C ILE A 82 -14.47 -12.70 12.93
N VAL A 83 -14.22 -11.43 13.28
CA VAL A 83 -13.24 -11.07 14.32
C VAL A 83 -13.65 -11.63 15.68
N GLU A 84 -14.95 -11.58 16.01
CA GLU A 84 -15.49 -12.04 17.30
C GLU A 84 -15.59 -13.55 17.38
N ASN A 85 -16.02 -14.24 16.30
CA ASN A 85 -16.39 -15.65 16.32
C ASN A 85 -15.44 -16.56 15.51
N GLY A 86 -14.43 -15.98 14.83
CA GLY A 86 -13.49 -16.72 14.00
C GLY A 86 -14.00 -17.14 12.62
N SER A 87 -15.33 -17.10 12.41
CA SER A 87 -15.96 -17.48 11.14
C SER A 87 -17.21 -16.66 10.86
N LEU A 88 -17.61 -16.57 9.59
CA LEU A 88 -18.87 -15.94 9.22
C LEU A 88 -20.04 -16.82 9.64
N MET A 89 -21.13 -16.19 10.12
CA MET A 89 -22.41 -16.86 10.40
C MET A 89 -22.94 -17.57 9.15
N ILE A 90 -23.50 -18.75 9.32
CA ILE A 90 -24.15 -19.49 8.24
C ILE A 90 -25.50 -18.87 7.91
N TRP A 91 -26.21 -18.37 8.93
CA TRP A 91 -27.53 -17.77 8.82
C TRP A 91 -27.50 -16.35 9.38
N ASP A 92 -27.78 -15.35 8.55
CA ASP A 92 -27.83 -13.94 8.92
C ASP A 92 -29.26 -13.53 9.25
N ASN A 93 -29.58 -13.48 10.54
CA ASN A 93 -30.94 -13.21 11.04
C ASN A 93 -31.31 -11.70 10.96
N ILE A 94 -30.36 -10.82 10.65
CA ILE A 94 -30.63 -9.38 10.53
C ILE A 94 -30.99 -9.01 9.09
N ARG A 95 -30.63 -9.86 8.14
CA ARG A 95 -30.92 -9.69 6.73
C ARG A 95 -32.22 -10.43 6.40
N TYR A 96 -33.18 -9.76 5.73
CA TYR A 96 -34.49 -10.29 5.37
C TYR A 96 -35.32 -10.77 6.57
N ILE A 97 -35.48 -9.92 7.58
CA ILE A 97 -36.30 -10.20 8.77
C ILE A 97 -37.78 -10.41 8.37
N PRO A 98 -38.47 -11.43 8.89
CA PRO A 98 -38.06 -12.39 9.94
C PRO A 98 -37.38 -13.66 9.42
N LEU A 99 -37.29 -13.89 8.12
CA LEU A 99 -36.86 -15.15 7.51
C LEU A 99 -35.36 -15.42 7.66
N GLY A 100 -34.54 -14.37 7.78
CA GLY A 100 -33.09 -14.48 7.76
C GLY A 100 -32.53 -14.78 6.36
N TYR A 101 -31.21 -14.88 6.24
CA TYR A 101 -30.52 -15.10 4.99
C TYR A 101 -29.37 -16.10 5.14
N ASN A 102 -29.32 -17.09 4.24
CA ASN A 102 -28.22 -18.05 4.20
C ASN A 102 -27.01 -17.44 3.48
N THR A 103 -25.90 -17.29 4.20
CA THR A 103 -24.67 -16.69 3.66
C THR A 103 -23.79 -17.68 2.88
N ALA A 104 -24.18 -18.94 2.75
CA ALA A 104 -23.33 -19.99 2.16
C ALA A 104 -22.88 -19.67 0.72
N GLY A 105 -23.74 -19.06 -0.09
CA GLY A 105 -23.49 -18.68 -1.49
C GLY A 105 -22.85 -17.30 -1.70
N GLU A 106 -22.59 -16.54 -0.64
CA GLU A 106 -22.11 -15.17 -0.76
C GLU A 106 -20.60 -15.04 -0.95
N MET A 107 -20.17 -13.92 -1.54
CA MET A 107 -18.75 -13.58 -1.68
C MET A 107 -18.16 -13.09 -0.34
N LYS A 108 -17.66 -14.02 0.45
CA LYS A 108 -17.17 -13.78 1.82
C LYS A 108 -15.74 -13.24 1.88
N LEU A 109 -14.97 -13.32 0.77
CA LEU A 109 -13.54 -13.06 0.76
C LEU A 109 -13.21 -11.67 1.32
N LEU A 110 -13.95 -10.63 0.92
CA LEU A 110 -13.70 -9.26 1.37
C LEU A 110 -13.85 -9.13 2.89
N ALA A 111 -14.90 -9.71 3.49
CA ALA A 111 -15.10 -9.66 4.93
C ALA A 111 -13.96 -10.37 5.69
N TYR A 112 -13.52 -11.54 5.22
CA TYR A 112 -12.37 -12.23 5.80
C TYR A 112 -11.08 -11.44 5.65
N MET A 113 -10.83 -10.81 4.50
CA MET A 113 -9.65 -9.98 4.30
C MET A 113 -9.62 -8.78 5.25
N ILE A 114 -10.77 -8.12 5.47
CA ILE A 114 -10.89 -7.02 6.43
C ILE A 114 -10.62 -7.54 7.85
N ALA A 115 -11.20 -8.68 8.23
CA ALA A 115 -11.00 -9.28 9.55
C ALA A 115 -9.52 -9.67 9.79
N TRP A 116 -8.85 -10.29 8.82
CA TRP A 116 -7.42 -10.63 8.92
C TRP A 116 -6.55 -9.37 8.97
N PHE A 117 -6.90 -8.35 8.20
CA PHE A 117 -6.21 -7.07 8.23
C PHE A 117 -6.37 -6.38 9.60
N HIS A 118 -7.57 -6.41 10.17
CA HIS A 118 -7.82 -5.92 11.53
C HIS A 118 -6.98 -6.68 12.55
N ASN A 119 -6.97 -8.01 12.51
CA ASN A 119 -6.18 -8.84 13.42
C ASN A 119 -4.67 -8.54 13.30
N PHE A 120 -4.19 -8.26 12.08
CA PHE A 120 -2.81 -7.82 11.87
C PHE A 120 -2.55 -6.44 12.49
N LEU A 121 -3.43 -5.46 12.30
CA LEU A 121 -3.27 -4.12 12.87
C LEU A 121 -3.38 -4.13 14.40
N SER A 122 -4.22 -4.98 14.99
CA SER A 122 -4.42 -5.09 16.44
C SER A 122 -3.18 -5.61 17.18
N ILE A 123 -2.21 -6.22 16.46
CA ILE A 123 -0.90 -6.57 17.03
C ILE A 123 -0.13 -5.30 17.44
N PHE A 124 -0.28 -4.20 16.67
CA PHE A 124 0.44 -2.95 16.92
C PHE A 124 -0.31 -2.03 17.88
N SER A 125 -1.64 -2.05 17.87
CA SER A 125 -2.48 -1.26 18.78
C SER A 125 -3.84 -1.91 18.99
N LYS A 126 -4.19 -2.17 20.24
CA LYS A 126 -5.49 -2.73 20.63
C LYS A 126 -6.65 -1.73 20.55
N GLU A 127 -6.36 -0.45 20.36
CA GLU A 127 -7.38 0.60 20.27
C GLU A 127 -7.99 0.72 18.86
N ILE A 128 -7.40 0.02 17.88
CA ILE A 128 -7.89 0.04 16.51
C ILE A 128 -9.21 -0.72 16.43
N THR A 129 -10.25 -0.05 15.96
CA THR A 129 -11.56 -0.68 15.72
C THR A 129 -11.62 -1.42 14.38
N VAL A 130 -12.51 -2.41 14.25
CA VAL A 130 -12.76 -3.10 12.98
C VAL A 130 -13.20 -2.11 11.91
N THR A 131 -14.04 -1.14 12.28
CA THR A 131 -14.52 -0.05 11.40
C THR A 131 -13.35 0.75 10.84
N TYR A 132 -12.38 1.18 11.69
CA TYR A 132 -11.19 1.90 11.21
C TYR A 132 -10.34 1.05 10.26
N SER A 133 -10.19 -0.23 10.57
CA SER A 133 -9.49 -1.17 9.70
C SER A 133 -10.17 -1.31 8.34
N ALA A 134 -11.50 -1.39 8.30
CA ALA A 134 -12.28 -1.45 7.07
C ALA A 134 -12.13 -0.17 6.22
N ILE A 135 -12.07 1.01 6.85
CA ILE A 135 -11.83 2.31 6.18
C ILE A 135 -10.43 2.35 5.55
N LEU A 136 -9.42 1.87 6.27
CA LEU A 136 -8.02 1.91 5.82
C LEU A 136 -7.70 0.84 4.78
N PHE A 137 -8.40 -0.30 4.83
CA PHE A 137 -8.16 -1.47 3.99
C PHE A 137 -8.06 -1.17 2.48
N PRO A 138 -8.99 -0.41 1.84
CA PRO A 138 -8.89 -0.11 0.41
C PRO A 138 -7.64 0.68 0.03
N ALA A 139 -7.16 1.57 0.90
CA ALA A 139 -5.95 2.35 0.65
C ALA A 139 -4.69 1.47 0.69
N VAL A 140 -4.63 0.53 1.64
CA VAL A 140 -3.53 -0.44 1.76
C VAL A 140 -3.55 -1.41 0.57
N MET A 141 -4.72 -1.93 0.20
CA MET A 141 -4.86 -2.82 -0.95
C MET A 141 -4.47 -2.12 -2.27
N PHE A 142 -4.79 -0.84 -2.43
CA PHE A 142 -4.29 -0.05 -3.56
C PHE A 142 -2.76 0.00 -3.60
N ALA A 143 -2.12 0.29 -2.47
CA ALA A 143 -0.66 0.34 -2.40
C ALA A 143 -0.02 -1.00 -2.79
N LEU A 144 -0.53 -2.11 -2.23
CA LEU A 144 -0.07 -3.46 -2.53
C LEU A 144 -0.30 -3.83 -4.01
N THR A 145 -1.47 -3.50 -4.56
CA THR A 145 -1.81 -3.76 -5.97
C THR A 145 -0.88 -3.00 -6.91
N THR A 146 -0.60 -1.73 -6.62
CA THR A 146 0.32 -0.91 -7.43
C THR A 146 1.74 -1.51 -7.44
N ILE A 147 2.25 -1.94 -6.29
CA ILE A 147 3.55 -2.60 -6.19
C ILE A 147 3.54 -3.94 -6.94
N ALA A 148 2.51 -4.76 -6.72
CA ALA A 148 2.38 -6.06 -7.39
C ALA A 148 2.30 -5.91 -8.91
N PHE A 149 1.56 -4.92 -9.40
CA PHE A 149 1.42 -4.65 -10.82
C PHE A 149 2.73 -4.18 -11.46
N PHE A 150 3.48 -3.32 -10.76
CA PHE A 150 4.83 -2.94 -11.20
C PHE A 150 5.75 -4.16 -11.35
N LEU A 151 5.75 -5.06 -10.37
CA LEU A 151 6.56 -6.28 -10.41
C LEU A 151 6.09 -7.22 -11.54
N PHE A 152 4.78 -7.38 -11.71
CA PHE A 152 4.18 -8.18 -12.78
C PHE A 152 4.56 -7.66 -14.17
N ALA A 153 4.43 -6.35 -14.40
CA ALA A 153 4.85 -5.73 -15.66
C ALA A 153 6.33 -5.96 -15.94
N ARG A 154 7.20 -5.88 -14.93
CA ARG A 154 8.62 -6.20 -15.08
C ARG A 154 8.89 -7.66 -15.47
N ILE A 155 8.05 -8.58 -15.03
CA ILE A 155 8.18 -10.01 -15.41
C ILE A 155 7.73 -10.21 -16.84
N ILE A 156 6.60 -9.64 -17.27
CA ILE A 156 6.11 -9.75 -18.65
C ILE A 156 7.16 -9.22 -19.64
N PHE A 157 7.74 -8.07 -19.37
CA PHE A 157 8.72 -7.42 -20.24
C PHE A 157 10.16 -7.81 -19.91
N TYR A 158 10.42 -9.03 -19.41
CA TYR A 158 11.76 -9.45 -19.00
C TYR A 158 12.79 -9.49 -20.14
N LYS A 159 12.33 -9.69 -21.40
CA LYS A 159 13.17 -9.70 -22.60
C LYS A 159 13.66 -8.33 -23.02
N GLU A 160 12.98 -7.25 -22.57
CA GLU A 160 13.38 -5.89 -22.85
C GLU A 160 14.62 -5.50 -22.03
N ASN A 161 15.36 -4.51 -22.53
CA ASN A 161 16.47 -3.97 -21.75
C ASN A 161 15.98 -3.41 -20.41
N LYS A 162 16.84 -3.44 -19.40
CA LYS A 162 16.48 -3.12 -18.02
C LYS A 162 15.85 -1.72 -17.87
N LYS A 163 16.30 -0.75 -18.64
CA LYS A 163 15.78 0.63 -18.60
C LYS A 163 14.37 0.69 -19.17
N THR A 164 14.14 0.14 -20.35
CA THR A 164 12.83 0.10 -21.02
C THR A 164 11.81 -0.66 -20.17
N ARG A 165 12.20 -1.83 -19.68
CA ARG A 165 11.36 -2.66 -18.78
C ARG A 165 10.87 -1.89 -17.55
N ASN A 166 11.78 -1.17 -16.85
CA ASN A 166 11.43 -0.41 -15.67
C ASN A 166 10.54 0.80 -16.00
N ILE A 167 10.77 1.48 -17.15
CA ILE A 167 9.92 2.59 -17.61
C ILE A 167 8.52 2.08 -17.93
N ILE A 168 8.39 0.98 -18.69
CA ILE A 168 7.09 0.38 -19.01
C ILE A 168 6.34 0.04 -17.70
N ALA A 169 7.04 -0.60 -16.75
CA ALA A 169 6.43 -1.00 -15.49
C ALA A 169 5.99 0.18 -14.60
N LEU A 170 6.56 1.38 -14.76
CA LEU A 170 6.13 2.58 -14.05
C LEU A 170 4.93 3.28 -14.70
N ILE A 171 4.75 3.09 -16.01
CA ILE A 171 3.68 3.76 -16.78
C ILE A 171 2.42 2.90 -16.83
N ALA A 172 2.58 1.57 -16.78
CA ALA A 172 1.48 0.61 -16.77
C ALA A 172 0.66 0.67 -15.48
#